data_3579302624944e2d7ac7a112a5067fab
#
_entry.id   3579302624944e2d7ac7a112a5067fab
#
_cell.length_a   1.000
_cell.length_b   1.000
_cell.length_c   1.000
_cell.angle_alpha   90.00
_cell.angle_beta   90.00
_cell.angle_gamma   90.00
#
_symmetry.space_group_name_H-M   'P 1'
#
loop_
_entity.id
_entity.type
_entity.pdbx_description
1 polymer ?
#
loop_
_entity_poly.entity_id
_entity_poly.type
_entity_poly.pdbx_seq_one_letter_code
_entity_poly.pdbx_strand_id
1 'polypeptide(L)'
;MHKIFITGGCGFIGSHLTEYFFERYKNSIIYVYDKITYAASVKNLENISNSKRLKIIKKDLSDYSALEKYSKNTDLFIHAAAESHVDNSFNLTNEFILTNVLGTKNVLDACKVNKVKKIIHISTDEIYGEIYKSSFD
;
A
#
# COMPACT_ATOMS: atom_id res chain seq x y z
N MET A 1 11.67 11.39 -14.76
CA MET A 1 11.86 10.51 -13.59
C MET A 1 10.49 10.24 -13.03
N HIS A 2 10.13 8.99 -12.90
CA HIS A 2 8.78 8.62 -12.46
C HIS A 2 8.77 8.37 -10.96
N LYS A 3 7.68 8.75 -10.30
CA LYS A 3 7.45 8.48 -8.90
C LYS A 3 6.42 7.36 -8.79
N ILE A 4 6.81 6.28 -8.13
CA ILE A 4 5.93 5.18 -7.76
C ILE A 4 5.73 5.22 -6.26
N PHE A 5 4.48 5.20 -5.81
CA PHE A 5 4.11 5.28 -4.41
C PHE A 5 3.39 4.01 -4.00
N ILE A 6 3.87 3.32 -2.98
CA ILE A 6 3.38 2.01 -2.55
C ILE A 6 3.01 2.10 -1.06
N THR A 7 1.74 1.87 -0.72
CA THR A 7 1.33 1.70 0.68
C THR A 7 1.43 0.24 1.08
N GLY A 8 1.80 -0.03 2.34
CA GLY A 8 2.01 -1.40 2.82
C GLY A 8 3.26 -2.06 2.24
N GLY A 9 4.20 -1.26 1.72
CA GLY A 9 5.37 -1.76 1.02
C GLY A 9 6.43 -2.46 1.88
N CYS A 10 6.26 -2.50 3.21
CA CYS A 10 7.10 -3.28 4.12
C CYS A 10 6.46 -4.61 4.54
N GLY A 11 5.20 -4.88 4.15
CA GLY A 11 4.50 -6.14 4.35
C GLY A 11 4.94 -7.22 3.36
N PHE A 12 4.38 -8.43 3.46
CA PHE A 12 4.77 -9.57 2.61
C PHE A 12 4.56 -9.28 1.12
N ILE A 13 3.33 -9.03 0.68
CA ILE A 13 3.04 -8.74 -0.74
C ILE A 13 3.68 -7.41 -1.16
N GLY A 14 3.56 -6.38 -0.31
CA GLY A 14 4.03 -5.05 -0.62
C GLY A 14 5.54 -4.94 -0.82
N SER A 15 6.34 -5.72 -0.09
CA SER A 15 7.81 -5.73 -0.25
C SER A 15 8.22 -6.34 -1.59
N HIS A 16 7.59 -7.44 -2.01
CA HIS A 16 7.83 -8.05 -3.32
C HIS A 16 7.43 -7.11 -4.46
N LEU A 17 6.29 -6.41 -4.33
CA LEU A 17 5.92 -5.37 -5.29
C LEU A 17 6.94 -4.23 -5.31
N THR A 18 7.41 -3.80 -4.16
CA THR A 18 8.41 -2.73 -4.04
C THR A 18 9.71 -3.10 -4.75
N GLU A 19 10.24 -4.31 -4.51
CA GLU A 19 11.43 -4.82 -5.19
C GLU A 19 11.20 -4.99 -6.69
N TYR A 20 10.06 -5.56 -7.10
CA TYR A 20 9.72 -5.71 -8.52
C TYR A 20 9.73 -4.36 -9.26
N PHE A 21 9.02 -3.36 -8.73
CA PHE A 21 8.97 -2.04 -9.35
C PHE A 21 10.30 -1.31 -9.30
N PHE A 22 11.07 -1.49 -8.23
CA PHE A 22 12.41 -0.95 -8.10
C PHE A 22 13.37 -1.50 -9.17
N GLU A 23 13.31 -2.81 -9.43
CA GLU A 23 14.12 -3.47 -10.45
C GLU A 23 13.65 -3.17 -11.87
N ARG A 24 12.34 -3.16 -12.09
CA ARG A 24 11.75 -2.97 -13.42
C ARG A 24 11.86 -1.54 -13.92
N TYR A 25 11.79 -0.55 -13.03
CA TYR A 25 11.79 0.87 -13.38
C TYR A 25 13.03 1.59 -12.83
N LYS A 26 14.18 1.34 -13.46
CA LYS A 26 15.49 1.84 -12.99
C LYS A 26 15.58 3.36 -12.82
N ASN A 27 14.79 4.13 -13.56
CA ASN A 27 14.77 5.59 -13.51
C ASN A 27 13.71 6.17 -12.57
N SER A 28 13.01 5.31 -11.80
CA SER A 28 11.96 5.74 -10.88
C SER A 28 12.48 5.82 -9.44
N ILE A 29 11.87 6.73 -8.67
CA ILE A 29 11.97 6.73 -7.20
C ILE A 29 10.75 6.01 -6.65
N ILE A 30 10.99 5.05 -5.75
CA ILE A 30 9.96 4.31 -5.06
C ILE A 30 9.76 4.91 -3.67
N TYR A 31 8.54 5.31 -3.37
CA TYR A 31 8.10 5.75 -2.05
C TYR A 31 7.28 4.64 -1.42
N VAL A 32 7.75 4.13 -0.31
CA VAL A 32 7.03 3.17 0.53
C VAL A 32 6.40 3.93 1.70
N TYR A 33 5.09 3.80 1.87
CA TYR A 33 4.35 4.41 2.97
C TYR A 33 3.74 3.28 3.81
N ASP A 34 4.21 3.11 5.03
CA ASP A 34 3.89 1.96 5.85
C ASP A 34 3.86 2.33 7.34
N LYS A 35 2.87 1.82 8.08
CA LYS A 35 2.77 1.97 9.53
C LYS A 35 3.83 1.14 10.27
N ILE A 36 4.28 0.05 9.63
CA ILE A 36 5.23 -0.94 10.17
C ILE A 36 4.67 -1.55 11.45
N THR A 37 3.60 -2.33 11.27
CA THR A 37 2.95 -3.13 12.33
C THR A 37 3.67 -4.48 12.50
N TYR A 38 3.07 -5.37 13.29
CA TYR A 38 3.56 -6.75 13.48
C TYR A 38 3.74 -7.55 12.19
N ALA A 39 2.96 -7.24 11.14
CA ALA A 39 2.97 -7.93 9.84
C ALA A 39 3.97 -7.33 8.84
N ALA A 40 4.71 -6.28 9.21
CA ALA A 40 5.60 -5.55 8.33
C ALA A 40 7.00 -5.38 8.91
N SER A 41 8.03 -5.40 8.06
CA SER A 41 9.40 -5.16 8.48
C SER A 41 10.20 -4.44 7.39
N VAL A 42 10.99 -3.44 7.80
CA VAL A 42 11.96 -2.78 6.90
C VAL A 42 13.00 -3.76 6.36
N LYS A 43 13.27 -4.84 7.10
CA LYS A 43 14.20 -5.90 6.67
C LYS A 43 13.75 -6.59 5.38
N ASN A 44 12.45 -6.60 5.10
CA ASN A 44 11.92 -7.15 3.85
C ASN A 44 12.41 -6.39 2.60
N LEU A 45 13.01 -5.22 2.78
CA LEU A 45 13.56 -4.36 1.72
C LEU A 45 15.08 -4.19 1.84
N GLU A 46 15.78 -5.04 2.62
CA GLU A 46 17.21 -4.87 2.88
C GLU A 46 18.07 -4.87 1.62
N ASN A 47 17.71 -5.69 0.62
CA ASN A 47 18.42 -5.80 -0.66
C ASN A 47 18.50 -4.46 -1.43
N ILE A 48 17.55 -3.57 -1.21
CA ILE A 48 17.43 -2.27 -1.91
C ILE A 48 17.53 -1.07 -0.95
N SER A 49 17.70 -1.32 0.35
CA SER A 49 17.64 -0.29 1.41
C SER A 49 18.66 0.84 1.26
N ASN A 50 19.86 0.52 0.75
CA ASN A 50 20.94 1.48 0.58
C ASN A 50 20.77 2.38 -0.65
N SER A 51 19.73 2.18 -1.45
CA SER A 51 19.54 2.95 -2.67
C SER A 51 18.89 4.31 -2.40
N LYS A 52 19.45 5.36 -3.02
CA LYS A 52 18.84 6.70 -3.01
C LYS A 52 17.47 6.75 -3.69
N ARG A 53 17.12 5.71 -4.48
CA ARG A 53 15.83 5.58 -5.17
C ARG A 53 14.71 5.02 -4.28
N LEU A 54 15.01 4.45 -3.11
CA LEU A 54 14.03 4.00 -2.15
C LEU A 54 13.85 5.05 -1.05
N LYS A 55 12.59 5.38 -0.74
CA LYS A 55 12.19 6.28 0.34
C LYS A 55 11.13 5.61 1.19
N ILE A 56 11.48 5.25 2.42
CA ILE A 56 10.54 4.66 3.37
C ILE A 56 9.99 5.76 4.28
N ILE A 57 8.66 5.85 4.36
CA ILE A 57 7.90 6.81 5.16
C ILE A 57 7.09 6.00 6.16
N LYS A 58 7.52 6.03 7.42
CA LYS A 58 6.79 5.36 8.50
C LYS A 58 5.64 6.24 8.96
N LYS A 59 4.44 5.95 8.47
CA LYS A 59 3.20 6.69 8.76
C LYS A 59 1.97 5.80 8.58
N ASP A 60 0.89 6.17 9.28
CA ASP A 60 -0.42 5.52 9.18
C ASP A 60 -1.28 6.14 8.07
N LEU A 61 -2.14 5.35 7.41
CA LEU A 61 -3.08 5.85 6.39
C LEU A 61 -4.14 6.81 6.98
N SER A 62 -4.36 6.79 8.29
CA SER A 62 -5.23 7.74 8.98
C SER A 62 -4.64 9.16 9.01
N ASP A 63 -3.31 9.32 8.86
CA ASP A 63 -2.65 10.62 8.70
C ASP A 63 -2.82 11.13 7.26
N TYR A 64 -4.04 11.61 6.95
CA TYR A 64 -4.39 12.11 5.62
C TYR A 64 -3.45 13.22 5.14
N SER A 65 -3.08 14.15 6.03
CA SER A 65 -2.19 15.27 5.70
C SER A 65 -0.82 14.81 5.22
N ALA A 66 -0.24 13.82 5.92
CA ALA A 66 1.02 13.21 5.48
C ALA A 66 0.85 12.45 4.16
N LEU A 67 -0.22 11.67 4.04
CA LEU A 67 -0.49 10.89 2.83
C LEU A 67 -0.64 11.80 1.61
N GLU A 68 -1.45 12.87 1.71
CA GLU A 68 -1.59 13.86 0.65
C GLU A 68 -0.26 14.52 0.30
N LYS A 69 0.50 14.96 1.31
CA LYS A 69 1.80 15.60 1.12
C LYS A 69 2.78 14.70 0.38
N TYR A 70 2.92 13.46 0.83
CA TYR A 70 3.92 12.54 0.28
C TYR A 70 3.53 11.92 -1.05
N SER A 71 2.22 11.84 -1.38
CA SER A 71 1.75 11.31 -2.67
C SER A 71 1.72 12.34 -3.81
N LYS A 72 2.13 13.59 -3.58
CA LYS A 72 2.26 14.60 -4.65
C LYS A 72 3.19 14.13 -5.77
N ASN A 73 2.80 14.46 -7.01
CA ASN A 73 3.57 14.12 -8.23
C ASN A 73 3.80 12.62 -8.41
N THR A 74 2.87 11.79 -7.94
CA THR A 74 2.91 10.33 -8.13
C THR A 74 2.36 9.97 -9.51
N ASP A 75 3.12 9.21 -10.27
CA ASP A 75 2.70 8.70 -11.57
C ASP A 75 1.91 7.40 -11.45
N LEU A 76 2.36 6.50 -10.55
CA LEU A 76 1.72 5.24 -10.24
C LEU A 76 1.59 5.09 -8.73
N PHE A 77 0.36 4.91 -8.27
CA PHE A 77 0.06 4.61 -6.87
C PHE A 77 -0.38 3.15 -6.74
N ILE A 78 0.24 2.40 -5.83
CA ILE A 78 -0.11 1.01 -5.53
C ILE A 78 -0.56 0.96 -4.07
N HIS A 79 -1.82 0.63 -3.86
CA HIS A 79 -2.38 0.49 -2.52
C HIS A 79 -2.43 -0.99 -2.15
N ALA A 80 -1.48 -1.42 -1.30
CA ALA A 80 -1.37 -2.78 -0.80
C ALA A 80 -1.40 -2.86 0.74
N ALA A 81 -1.62 -1.72 1.41
CA ALA A 81 -1.76 -1.70 2.87
C ALA A 81 -3.17 -2.18 3.26
N ALA A 82 -3.23 -3.18 4.10
CA ALA A 82 -4.47 -3.69 4.70
C ALA A 82 -4.17 -4.46 5.99
N GLU A 83 -5.13 -4.51 6.89
CA GLU A 83 -5.20 -5.54 7.92
C GLU A 83 -5.92 -6.76 7.30
N SER A 84 -5.23 -7.91 7.23
CA SER A 84 -5.69 -9.09 6.48
C SER A 84 -5.84 -10.38 7.30
N HIS A 85 -5.37 -10.39 8.56
CA HIS A 85 -5.48 -11.57 9.41
C HIS A 85 -6.88 -11.69 10.02
N VAL A 86 -7.69 -12.62 9.50
CA VAL A 86 -9.09 -12.83 9.88
C VAL A 86 -9.26 -12.99 11.40
N ASP A 87 -8.45 -13.81 12.05
CA ASP A 87 -8.54 -14.04 13.50
C ASP A 87 -8.37 -12.75 14.32
N ASN A 88 -7.53 -11.85 13.85
CA ASN A 88 -7.33 -10.54 14.49
C ASN A 88 -8.54 -9.62 14.31
N SER A 89 -9.36 -9.80 13.28
CA SER A 89 -10.51 -8.93 13.00
C SER A 89 -11.56 -8.99 14.12
N PHE A 90 -11.71 -10.15 14.77
CA PHE A 90 -12.67 -10.32 15.87
C PHE A 90 -12.26 -9.55 17.13
N ASN A 91 -10.94 -9.38 17.36
CA ASN A 91 -10.44 -8.70 18.56
C ASN A 91 -10.02 -7.25 18.29
N LEU A 92 -9.69 -6.92 17.03
CA LEU A 92 -9.16 -5.62 16.62
C LEU A 92 -10.04 -4.97 15.53
N THR A 93 -11.34 -5.10 15.63
CA THR A 93 -12.33 -4.61 14.63
C THR A 93 -12.07 -3.15 14.25
N ASN A 94 -11.78 -2.29 15.22
CA ASN A 94 -11.51 -0.87 14.97
C ASN A 94 -10.29 -0.65 14.06
N GLU A 95 -9.23 -1.41 14.24
CA GLU A 95 -8.02 -1.31 13.41
C GLU A 95 -8.33 -1.71 11.94
N PHE A 96 -9.18 -2.72 11.74
CA PHE A 96 -9.63 -3.12 10.41
C PHE A 96 -10.44 -2.02 9.73
N ILE A 97 -11.39 -1.39 10.46
CA ILE A 97 -12.17 -0.28 9.93
C ILE A 97 -11.27 0.92 9.62
N LEU A 98 -10.38 1.27 10.53
CA LEU A 98 -9.47 2.40 10.35
C LEU A 98 -8.51 2.20 9.18
N THR A 99 -7.95 1.00 9.03
CA THR A 99 -6.99 0.70 7.97
C THR A 99 -7.69 0.43 6.64
N ASN A 100 -8.66 -0.50 6.61
CA ASN A 100 -9.20 -0.99 5.35
C ASN A 100 -10.31 -0.09 4.78
N VAL A 101 -11.07 0.61 5.63
CA VAL A 101 -12.14 1.51 5.18
C VAL A 101 -11.65 2.95 5.14
N LEU A 102 -11.31 3.54 6.29
CA LEU A 102 -10.89 4.94 6.34
C LEU A 102 -9.55 5.15 5.65
N GLY A 103 -8.60 4.25 5.82
CA GLY A 103 -7.28 4.30 5.16
C GLY A 103 -7.42 4.25 3.65
N THR A 104 -8.23 3.33 3.11
CA THR A 104 -8.50 3.25 1.66
C THR A 104 -9.20 4.51 1.15
N LYS A 105 -10.20 5.01 1.88
CA LYS A 105 -10.85 6.30 1.54
C LYS A 105 -9.82 7.43 1.47
N ASN A 106 -8.93 7.54 2.44
CA ASN A 106 -7.88 8.56 2.47
C ASN A 106 -6.90 8.43 1.29
N VAL A 107 -6.54 7.21 0.90
CA VAL A 107 -5.72 6.95 -0.30
C VAL A 107 -6.41 7.47 -1.55
N LEU A 108 -7.68 7.14 -1.75
CA LEU A 108 -8.44 7.56 -2.93
C LEU A 108 -8.59 9.08 -3.00
N ASP A 109 -8.86 9.73 -1.86
CA ASP A 109 -8.96 11.19 -1.78
C ASP A 109 -7.62 11.88 -2.08
N ALA A 110 -6.52 11.38 -1.49
CA ALA A 110 -5.18 11.90 -1.76
C ALA A 110 -4.79 11.74 -3.23
N CYS A 111 -5.11 10.60 -3.83
CA CYS A 111 -4.88 10.36 -5.25
C CYS A 111 -5.71 11.30 -6.14
N LYS A 112 -6.97 11.55 -5.79
CA LYS A 112 -7.85 12.48 -6.48
C LYS A 112 -7.31 13.92 -6.43
N VAL A 113 -6.99 14.41 -5.22
CA VAL A 113 -6.46 15.77 -5.01
C VAL A 113 -5.13 15.96 -5.73
N ASN A 114 -4.24 14.98 -5.67
CA ASN A 114 -2.92 15.02 -6.31
C ASN A 114 -2.95 14.65 -7.80
N LYS A 115 -4.12 14.37 -8.37
CA LYS A 115 -4.31 14.00 -9.79
C LYS A 115 -3.39 12.85 -10.20
N VAL A 116 -3.30 11.82 -9.36
CA VAL A 116 -2.48 10.62 -9.62
C VAL A 116 -2.97 9.96 -10.91
N LYS A 117 -2.06 9.68 -11.84
CA LYS A 117 -2.40 9.20 -13.18
C LYS A 117 -2.96 7.77 -13.19
N LYS A 118 -2.41 6.91 -12.33
CA LYS A 118 -2.79 5.50 -12.27
C LYS A 118 -2.76 5.00 -10.84
N ILE A 119 -3.85 4.32 -10.44
CA ILE A 119 -3.98 3.66 -9.14
C ILE A 119 -4.16 2.16 -9.39
N ILE A 120 -3.42 1.35 -8.66
CA ILE A 120 -3.63 -0.09 -8.53
C ILE A 120 -4.01 -0.34 -7.07
N HIS A 121 -5.18 -0.91 -6.84
CA HIS A 121 -5.62 -1.33 -5.52
C HIS A 121 -5.59 -2.85 -5.43
N ILE A 122 -4.82 -3.37 -4.47
CA ILE A 122 -4.80 -4.80 -4.15
C ILE A 122 -5.99 -5.06 -3.24
N SER A 123 -7.04 -5.57 -3.85
CA SER A 123 -8.29 -5.90 -3.17
C SER A 123 -8.29 -7.36 -2.72
N THR A 124 -9.44 -7.93 -2.45
CA THR A 124 -9.67 -9.28 -1.94
C THR A 124 -10.75 -9.98 -2.76
N ASP A 125 -10.71 -11.30 -2.83
CA ASP A 125 -11.75 -12.14 -3.41
C ASP A 125 -13.06 -12.09 -2.62
N GLU A 126 -13.02 -11.77 -1.35
CA GLU A 126 -14.19 -11.61 -0.48
C GLU A 126 -15.24 -10.63 -1.04
N ILE A 127 -14.83 -9.68 -1.91
CA ILE A 127 -15.77 -8.75 -2.55
C ILE A 127 -16.76 -9.42 -3.48
N TYR A 128 -16.47 -10.64 -3.94
CA TYR A 128 -17.36 -11.41 -4.83
C TYR A 128 -18.38 -12.26 -4.07
N GLY A 129 -18.23 -12.41 -2.75
CA GLY A 129 -19.09 -13.23 -1.91
C GLY A 129 -18.81 -14.74 -2.05
N GLU A 130 -19.72 -15.56 -1.52
CA GLU A 130 -19.58 -17.02 -1.55
C GLU A 130 -20.00 -17.62 -2.89
N ILE A 131 -19.24 -18.60 -3.35
CA ILE A 131 -19.61 -19.42 -4.52
C ILE A 131 -20.17 -20.75 -4.04
N TYR A 132 -21.45 -20.99 -4.34
CA TYR A 132 -22.11 -22.28 -4.03
C TYR A 132 -21.98 -23.30 -5.17
N LYS A 133 -21.76 -22.83 -6.40
CA LYS A 133 -21.59 -23.70 -7.60
C LYS A 133 -20.77 -22.96 -8.66
N SER A 134 -19.86 -23.65 -9.33
CA SER A 134 -18.94 -23.14 -10.38
C SER A 134 -17.81 -22.22 -9.87
N SER A 135 -17.10 -21.57 -10.79
CA SER A 135 -16.04 -20.60 -10.51
C SER A 135 -16.53 -19.17 -10.77
N PHE A 136 -15.80 -18.18 -10.31
CA PHE A 136 -15.96 -16.79 -10.75
C PHE A 136 -15.59 -16.69 -12.24
N ASP A 137 -16.43 -16.02 -13.02
CA ASP A 137 -16.19 -15.73 -14.44
C ASP A 137 -15.35 -14.46 -14.62
#